data_65b0db3f58410bc4f727ef3621beb9bd
#
_entry.id   65b0db3f58410bc4f727ef3621beb9bd
#
_cell.length_a   1.000
_cell.length_b   1.000
_cell.length_c   1.000
_cell.angle_alpha   90.00
_cell.angle_beta   90.00
_cell.angle_gamma   90.00
#
_symmetry.space_group_name_H-M   'P 1'
#
loop_
_entity.id
_entity.type
_entity.pdbx_description
1 polymer ?
#
loop_
_entity_poly.entity_id
_entity_poly.type
_entity_poly.pdbx_seq_one_letter_code
_entity_poly.pdbx_strand_id
1 'polypeptide(L)'
;MFDKIGIPKRLAWGFLGVVLFMMGDGLEQGWLSPFLIENGLTVQQSASIFSIYGIALAIASWFSGVCLEAFGAKRTMFMGLLFYVIGTAAFIVFGFEHLNLPVMYVTYFVKGLGYPLFAYSFLTWVIYRTPQNKLSTAVGWFWIAYCLGMFVFGAWYSSYAIKAFGYLNTLWSSIFWVCLGAFFALFINKDRFEKKKRKRSETAEELLKGVTILFTNPRVLTGGIIRIINSIGTYGFPVFLPMHMAQHGISTNVWLQIWGTIFLGNIVFNLFFGIVGDKFGWKNTVIWFGGVGCGIFTVLLYYAPVFSGGSLAVVSVIGFIWGGLLAGYVPIGAIVPTVAGKDKGAAMSVLNLAAGLSAFVGPALAWLFIGLIGAQGVVWTFAILYLASAVMTKCIHIPEEKAVQEETSPQCAS
;
A
#
# COMPACT_ATOMS: atom_id res chain seq x y z
N MET A 1 21.51 -9.52 18.70
CA MET A 1 21.53 -8.50 17.65
C MET A 1 20.11 -8.01 17.32
N PHE A 2 19.17 -8.88 16.96
CA PHE A 2 17.79 -8.51 16.56
C PHE A 2 17.02 -7.72 17.63
N ASP A 3 17.05 -8.13 18.90
CA ASP A 3 16.36 -7.41 19.97
C ASP A 3 16.91 -6.00 20.22
N LYS A 4 18.19 -5.74 19.87
CA LYS A 4 18.80 -4.40 19.98
C LYS A 4 18.22 -3.43 18.95
N ILE A 5 17.87 -3.92 17.76
CA ILE A 5 17.28 -3.13 16.68
C ILE A 5 15.74 -3.18 16.67
N GLY A 6 15.12 -3.71 17.74
CA GLY A 6 13.67 -3.72 17.90
C GLY A 6 12.92 -4.84 17.15
N ILE A 7 13.62 -5.81 16.54
CA ILE A 7 13.01 -6.98 15.92
C ILE A 7 12.90 -8.10 16.96
N PRO A 8 11.70 -8.62 17.29
CA PRO A 8 11.56 -9.76 18.19
C PRO A 8 12.31 -10.98 17.65
N LYS A 9 13.35 -11.44 18.34
CA LYS A 9 14.22 -12.52 17.88
C LYS A 9 13.45 -13.78 17.43
N ARG A 10 12.37 -14.11 18.14
CA ARG A 10 11.52 -15.28 17.83
C ARG A 10 10.74 -15.13 16.52
N LEU A 11 10.52 -13.90 16.04
CA LEU A 11 9.77 -13.56 14.83
C LEU A 11 10.67 -13.11 13.67
N ALA A 12 12.00 -13.09 13.82
CA ALA A 12 12.93 -12.57 12.83
C ALA A 12 12.78 -13.25 11.45
N TRP A 13 12.60 -14.57 11.41
CA TRP A 13 12.34 -15.30 10.18
C TRP A 13 10.99 -14.96 9.53
N GLY A 14 10.02 -14.53 10.33
CA GLY A 14 8.74 -14.06 9.83
C GLY A 14 8.87 -12.76 9.03
N PHE A 15 9.79 -11.85 9.40
CA PHE A 15 10.07 -10.64 8.61
C PHE A 15 10.65 -11.00 7.23
N LEU A 16 11.59 -11.95 7.15
CA LEU A 16 12.05 -12.46 5.88
C LEU A 16 10.90 -13.13 5.10
N GLY A 17 10.04 -13.87 5.79
CA GLY A 17 8.84 -14.46 5.20
C GLY A 17 7.92 -13.42 4.60
N VAL A 18 7.72 -12.26 5.25
CA VAL A 18 6.94 -11.14 4.70
C VAL A 18 7.62 -10.55 3.47
N VAL A 19 8.94 -10.31 3.48
CA VAL A 19 9.66 -9.81 2.29
C VAL A 19 9.41 -10.73 1.09
N LEU A 20 9.58 -12.03 1.25
CA LEU A 20 9.45 -13.01 0.16
C LEU A 20 8.00 -13.17 -0.30
N PHE A 21 7.05 -13.21 0.64
CA PHE A 21 5.63 -13.28 0.29
C PHE A 21 5.20 -12.04 -0.48
N MET A 22 5.55 -10.85 0.02
CA MET A 22 5.22 -9.58 -0.64
C MET A 22 5.96 -9.41 -1.96
N MET A 23 7.16 -9.96 -2.12
CA MET A 23 7.85 -10.02 -3.41
C MET A 23 7.07 -10.86 -4.42
N GLY A 24 6.53 -12.01 -4.01
CA GLY A 24 5.67 -12.82 -4.87
C GLY A 24 4.37 -12.12 -5.27
N ASP A 25 3.74 -11.39 -4.35
CA ASP A 25 2.52 -10.64 -4.65
C ASP A 25 2.79 -9.40 -5.52
N GLY A 26 3.87 -8.68 -5.23
CA GLY A 26 4.23 -7.44 -5.91
C GLY A 26 4.87 -7.60 -7.28
N LEU A 27 5.33 -8.81 -7.64
CA LEU A 27 6.08 -9.01 -8.88
C LEU A 27 5.29 -8.70 -10.16
N GLU A 28 3.98 -8.80 -10.12
CA GLU A 28 3.12 -8.52 -11.27
C GLU A 28 2.77 -7.03 -11.43
N GLN A 29 3.03 -6.23 -10.41
CA GLN A 29 2.76 -4.81 -10.45
C GLN A 29 3.67 -4.10 -11.46
N GLY A 30 3.06 -3.32 -12.33
CA GLY A 30 3.79 -2.54 -13.33
C GLY A 30 3.99 -3.22 -14.68
N TRP A 31 3.61 -4.52 -14.85
CA TRP A 31 3.68 -5.19 -16.15
C TRP A 31 2.46 -6.06 -16.48
N LEU A 32 1.71 -6.52 -15.49
CA LEU A 32 0.56 -7.41 -15.77
C LEU A 32 -0.51 -6.68 -16.59
N SER A 33 -0.81 -5.40 -16.30
CA SER A 33 -1.80 -4.64 -17.05
C SER A 33 -1.44 -4.53 -18.55
N PRO A 34 -0.25 -4.01 -18.94
CA PRO A 34 0.13 -4.01 -20.35
C PRO A 34 0.15 -5.41 -20.97
N PHE A 35 0.59 -6.43 -20.25
CA PHE A 35 0.59 -7.81 -20.74
C PHE A 35 -0.83 -8.32 -21.04
N LEU A 36 -1.81 -8.03 -20.19
CA LEU A 36 -3.21 -8.38 -20.45
C LEU A 36 -3.76 -7.65 -21.68
N ILE A 37 -3.38 -6.38 -21.87
CA ILE A 37 -3.81 -5.57 -23.01
C ILE A 37 -3.19 -6.09 -24.31
N GLU A 38 -1.90 -6.41 -24.31
CA GLU A 38 -1.21 -7.04 -25.46
C GLU A 38 -1.84 -8.37 -25.87
N ASN A 39 -2.47 -9.09 -24.93
CA ASN A 39 -3.18 -10.35 -25.16
C ASN A 39 -4.68 -10.17 -25.46
N GLY A 40 -5.16 -8.95 -25.71
CA GLY A 40 -6.50 -8.70 -26.25
C GLY A 40 -7.53 -8.07 -25.31
N LEU A 41 -7.17 -7.75 -24.07
CA LEU A 41 -8.05 -6.99 -23.19
C LEU A 41 -7.96 -5.49 -23.50
N THR A 42 -9.05 -4.76 -23.23
CA THR A 42 -9.01 -3.30 -23.23
C THR A 42 -8.36 -2.76 -21.96
N VAL A 43 -7.88 -1.52 -21.98
CA VAL A 43 -7.34 -0.83 -20.80
C VAL A 43 -8.36 -0.79 -19.66
N GLN A 44 -9.65 -0.56 -19.98
CA GLN A 44 -10.73 -0.57 -19.00
C GLN A 44 -10.92 -1.95 -18.38
N GLN A 45 -10.89 -3.03 -19.17
CA GLN A 45 -11.02 -4.38 -18.65
C GLN A 45 -9.85 -4.73 -17.73
N SER A 46 -8.63 -4.38 -18.11
CA SER A 46 -7.46 -4.55 -17.24
C SER A 46 -7.62 -3.75 -15.95
N ALA A 47 -7.95 -2.47 -16.02
CA ALA A 47 -8.16 -1.62 -14.84
C ALA A 47 -9.25 -2.17 -13.90
N SER A 48 -10.34 -2.75 -14.46
CA SER A 48 -11.42 -3.36 -13.66
C SER A 48 -10.95 -4.61 -12.91
N ILE A 49 -10.07 -5.43 -13.49
CA ILE A 49 -9.45 -6.59 -12.80
C ILE A 49 -8.68 -6.12 -11.56
N PHE A 50 -7.84 -5.09 -11.70
CA PHE A 50 -7.11 -4.52 -10.56
C PHE A 50 -8.04 -3.86 -9.54
N SER A 51 -9.15 -3.26 -9.98
CA SER A 51 -10.15 -2.70 -9.07
C SER A 51 -10.82 -3.78 -8.22
N ILE A 52 -11.19 -4.91 -8.81
CA ILE A 52 -11.78 -6.05 -8.10
C ILE A 52 -10.78 -6.65 -7.10
N TYR A 53 -9.51 -6.76 -7.47
CA TYR A 53 -8.44 -7.12 -6.55
C TYR A 53 -8.39 -6.16 -5.36
N GLY A 54 -8.45 -4.85 -5.59
CA GLY A 54 -8.47 -3.83 -4.56
C GLY A 54 -9.66 -3.93 -3.60
N ILE A 55 -10.85 -4.32 -4.09
CA ILE A 55 -12.02 -4.61 -3.22
C ILE A 55 -11.71 -5.79 -2.30
N ALA A 56 -11.16 -6.88 -2.85
CA ALA A 56 -10.77 -8.04 -2.05
C ALA A 56 -9.74 -7.68 -0.98
N LEU A 57 -8.75 -6.84 -1.32
CA LEU A 57 -7.76 -6.32 -0.38
C LEU A 57 -8.42 -5.55 0.77
N ALA A 58 -9.33 -4.64 0.48
CA ALA A 58 -10.02 -3.84 1.49
C ALA A 58 -10.82 -4.74 2.45
N ILE A 59 -11.56 -5.70 1.92
CA ILE A 59 -12.32 -6.68 2.71
C ILE A 59 -11.38 -7.51 3.59
N ALA A 60 -10.35 -8.12 3.01
CA ALA A 60 -9.43 -8.97 3.74
C ALA A 60 -8.63 -8.20 4.80
N SER A 61 -8.24 -6.96 4.51
CA SER A 61 -7.55 -6.08 5.47
C SER A 61 -8.41 -5.79 6.69
N TRP A 62 -9.69 -5.50 6.47
CA TRP A 62 -10.66 -5.27 7.53
C TRP A 62 -10.86 -6.51 8.40
N PHE A 63 -11.07 -7.68 7.76
CA PHE A 63 -11.36 -8.92 8.48
C PHE A 63 -10.12 -9.66 9.00
N SER A 64 -8.90 -9.27 8.63
CA SER A 64 -7.66 -9.97 9.03
C SER A 64 -7.50 -10.09 10.54
N GLY A 65 -7.84 -9.04 11.30
CA GLY A 65 -7.84 -9.04 12.75
C GLY A 65 -8.85 -10.03 13.36
N VAL A 66 -10.07 -10.05 12.83
CA VAL A 66 -11.14 -10.99 13.27
C VAL A 66 -10.73 -12.43 13.01
N CYS A 67 -10.22 -12.72 11.81
CA CYS A 67 -9.73 -14.05 11.45
C CYS A 67 -8.57 -14.49 12.36
N LEU A 68 -7.65 -13.56 12.67
CA LEU A 68 -6.55 -13.83 13.58
C LEU A 68 -7.05 -14.19 14.99
N GLU A 69 -8.01 -13.47 15.51
CA GLU A 69 -8.59 -13.75 16.82
C GLU A 69 -9.39 -15.04 16.84
N ALA A 70 -10.13 -15.35 15.75
CA ALA A 70 -10.92 -16.57 15.61
C ALA A 70 -10.05 -17.82 15.45
N PHE A 71 -9.08 -17.79 14.56
CA PHE A 71 -8.31 -18.96 14.12
C PHE A 71 -6.87 -18.98 14.62
N GLY A 72 -6.33 -17.83 15.08
CA GLY A 72 -4.92 -17.62 15.44
C GLY A 72 -4.05 -17.26 14.25
N ALA A 73 -2.89 -16.61 14.52
CA ALA A 73 -2.03 -16.02 13.50
C ALA A 73 -1.61 -17.01 12.39
N LYS A 74 -1.04 -18.16 12.77
CA LYS A 74 -0.52 -19.12 11.77
C LYS A 74 -1.61 -19.68 10.86
N ARG A 75 -2.81 -19.96 11.38
CA ARG A 75 -3.92 -20.47 10.56
C ARG A 75 -4.45 -19.39 9.61
N THR A 76 -4.59 -18.16 10.07
CA THR A 76 -5.04 -17.04 9.23
C THR A 76 -4.02 -16.75 8.12
N MET A 77 -2.71 -16.76 8.44
CA MET A 77 -1.65 -16.64 7.45
C MET A 77 -1.67 -17.79 6.43
N PHE A 78 -1.92 -19.01 6.88
CA PHE A 78 -2.04 -20.17 5.98
C PHE A 78 -3.27 -20.07 5.07
N MET A 79 -4.40 -19.58 5.58
CA MET A 79 -5.57 -19.26 4.72
C MET A 79 -5.22 -18.22 3.67
N GLY A 80 -4.47 -17.18 4.04
CA GLY A 80 -3.96 -16.17 3.09
C GLY A 80 -3.08 -16.78 2.00
N LEU A 81 -2.18 -17.70 2.36
CA LEU A 81 -1.38 -18.46 1.40
C LEU A 81 -2.27 -19.25 0.43
N LEU A 82 -3.26 -19.99 0.95
CA LEU A 82 -4.15 -20.79 0.10
C LEU A 82 -4.94 -19.94 -0.89
N PHE A 83 -5.54 -18.84 -0.43
CA PHE A 83 -6.27 -17.92 -1.31
C PHE A 83 -5.36 -17.35 -2.40
N TYR A 84 -4.13 -16.96 -2.06
CA TYR A 84 -3.19 -16.46 -3.03
C TYR A 84 -2.83 -17.52 -4.09
N VAL A 85 -2.42 -18.72 -3.65
CA VAL A 85 -1.97 -19.80 -4.54
C VAL A 85 -3.11 -20.27 -5.46
N ILE A 86 -4.27 -20.57 -4.87
CA ILE A 86 -5.45 -21.03 -5.64
C ILE A 86 -5.92 -19.93 -6.59
N GLY A 87 -6.03 -18.68 -6.10
CA GLY A 87 -6.44 -17.54 -6.92
C GLY A 87 -5.50 -17.29 -8.08
N THR A 88 -4.18 -17.33 -7.85
CA THR A 88 -3.17 -17.13 -8.92
C THR A 88 -3.19 -18.26 -9.94
N ALA A 89 -3.18 -19.51 -9.49
CA ALA A 89 -3.23 -20.66 -10.39
C ALA A 89 -4.52 -20.68 -11.24
N ALA A 90 -5.67 -20.44 -10.61
CA ALA A 90 -6.94 -20.39 -11.29
C ALA A 90 -7.04 -19.17 -12.24
N PHE A 91 -6.46 -18.03 -11.87
CA PHE A 91 -6.38 -16.85 -12.75
C PHE A 91 -5.61 -17.17 -14.04
N ILE A 92 -4.48 -17.86 -13.93
CA ILE A 92 -3.68 -18.22 -15.10
C ILE A 92 -4.41 -19.24 -15.96
N VAL A 93 -4.79 -20.40 -15.37
CA VAL A 93 -5.30 -21.56 -16.13
C VAL A 93 -6.70 -21.33 -16.67
N PHE A 94 -7.62 -20.81 -15.86
CA PHE A 94 -9.03 -20.69 -16.26
C PHE A 94 -9.42 -19.28 -16.73
N GLY A 95 -8.68 -18.26 -16.27
CA GLY A 95 -8.96 -16.87 -16.62
C GLY A 95 -8.17 -16.45 -17.85
N PHE A 96 -6.85 -16.38 -17.72
CA PHE A 96 -5.97 -15.80 -18.73
C PHE A 96 -5.84 -16.67 -19.98
N GLU A 97 -5.58 -17.98 -19.86
CA GLU A 97 -5.43 -18.87 -21.02
C GLU A 97 -6.67 -18.92 -21.91
N HIS A 98 -7.86 -18.69 -21.34
CA HIS A 98 -9.13 -18.65 -22.08
C HIS A 98 -9.66 -17.24 -22.34
N LEU A 99 -8.95 -16.20 -21.92
CA LEU A 99 -9.36 -14.79 -21.94
C LEU A 99 -10.80 -14.58 -21.38
N ASN A 100 -11.15 -15.36 -20.37
CA ASN A 100 -12.47 -15.34 -19.74
C ASN A 100 -12.53 -14.28 -18.65
N LEU A 101 -13.01 -13.09 -18.99
CA LEU A 101 -13.03 -11.94 -18.09
C LEU A 101 -13.82 -12.18 -16.78
N PRO A 102 -15.04 -12.78 -16.77
CA PRO A 102 -15.73 -13.15 -15.53
C PRO A 102 -14.92 -14.07 -14.61
N VAL A 103 -14.24 -15.06 -15.16
CA VAL A 103 -13.37 -15.97 -14.41
C VAL A 103 -12.15 -15.22 -13.86
N MET A 104 -11.56 -14.32 -14.66
CA MET A 104 -10.46 -13.46 -14.19
C MET A 104 -10.89 -12.61 -12.99
N TYR A 105 -12.09 -12.05 -13.00
CA TYR A 105 -12.61 -11.28 -11.87
C TYR A 105 -12.70 -12.11 -10.59
N VAL A 106 -13.31 -13.29 -10.67
CA VAL A 106 -13.49 -14.16 -9.50
C VAL A 106 -12.17 -14.66 -8.96
N THR A 107 -11.28 -15.12 -9.84
CA THR A 107 -10.00 -15.70 -9.43
C THR A 107 -9.04 -14.65 -8.89
N TYR A 108 -9.03 -13.46 -9.48
CA TYR A 108 -8.20 -12.35 -9.01
C TYR A 108 -8.74 -11.72 -7.72
N PHE A 109 -10.06 -11.74 -7.51
CA PHE A 109 -10.68 -11.43 -6.22
C PHE A 109 -10.21 -12.41 -5.14
N VAL A 110 -10.27 -13.72 -5.41
CA VAL A 110 -9.80 -14.76 -4.47
C VAL A 110 -8.33 -14.56 -4.13
N LYS A 111 -7.49 -14.30 -5.13
CA LYS A 111 -6.07 -13.94 -4.92
C LYS A 111 -5.91 -12.73 -4.01
N GLY A 112 -6.70 -11.67 -4.21
CA GLY A 112 -6.66 -10.44 -3.44
C GLY A 112 -6.94 -10.61 -1.95
N LEU A 113 -7.64 -11.67 -1.54
CA LEU A 113 -7.80 -12.00 -0.12
C LEU A 113 -6.50 -12.49 0.53
N GLY A 114 -5.53 -12.91 -0.27
CA GLY A 114 -4.33 -13.62 0.18
C GLY A 114 -3.41 -12.80 1.06
N TYR A 115 -2.79 -11.75 0.51
CA TYR A 115 -1.73 -11.07 1.24
C TYR A 115 -2.20 -10.33 2.50
N PRO A 116 -3.39 -9.69 2.56
CA PRO A 116 -3.77 -9.03 3.80
C PRO A 116 -3.98 -10.02 4.96
N LEU A 117 -4.55 -11.18 4.68
CA LEU A 117 -4.66 -12.23 5.69
C LEU A 117 -3.29 -12.73 6.14
N PHE A 118 -2.30 -12.79 5.25
CA PHE A 118 -0.94 -13.19 5.59
C PHE A 118 -0.18 -12.07 6.31
N ALA A 119 0.01 -10.94 5.67
CA ALA A 119 0.90 -9.88 6.15
C ALA A 119 0.36 -9.17 7.39
N TYR A 120 -0.93 -8.82 7.43
CA TYR A 120 -1.49 -8.10 8.57
C TYR A 120 -1.70 -8.99 9.79
N SER A 121 -1.92 -10.30 9.59
CA SER A 121 -1.88 -11.25 10.70
C SER A 121 -0.48 -11.37 11.30
N PHE A 122 0.57 -11.33 10.48
CA PHE A 122 1.94 -11.29 10.97
C PHE A 122 2.24 -9.96 11.68
N LEU A 123 1.82 -8.82 11.14
CA LEU A 123 1.94 -7.53 11.83
C LEU A 123 1.30 -7.55 13.22
N THR A 124 0.08 -8.05 13.30
CA THR A 124 -0.62 -8.18 14.59
C THR A 124 0.16 -9.09 15.55
N TRP A 125 0.72 -10.18 15.06
CA TRP A 125 1.56 -11.07 15.85
C TRP A 125 2.82 -10.36 16.37
N VAL A 126 3.49 -9.55 15.53
CA VAL A 126 4.61 -8.70 15.93
C VAL A 126 4.19 -7.73 17.05
N ILE A 127 3.04 -7.08 16.93
CA ILE A 127 2.50 -6.15 17.93
C ILE A 127 2.32 -6.85 19.29
N TYR A 128 1.75 -8.04 19.31
CA TYR A 128 1.54 -8.80 20.56
C TYR A 128 2.82 -9.28 21.22
N ARG A 129 3.91 -9.47 20.46
CA ARG A 129 5.19 -9.99 20.98
C ARG A 129 6.22 -8.92 21.30
N THR A 130 5.97 -7.69 20.91
CA THR A 130 6.93 -6.59 21.08
C THR A 130 6.59 -5.79 22.34
N PRO A 131 7.56 -5.52 23.22
CA PRO A 131 7.39 -4.60 24.35
C PRO A 131 7.01 -3.20 23.88
N GLN A 132 6.20 -2.48 24.67
CA GLN A 132 5.67 -1.15 24.33
C GLN A 132 6.76 -0.14 23.92
N ASN A 133 7.91 -0.15 24.61
CA ASN A 133 9.03 0.75 24.35
C ASN A 133 9.75 0.48 23.00
N LYS A 134 9.46 -0.62 22.30
CA LYS A 134 10.04 -0.99 20.99
C LYS A 134 8.98 -1.22 19.92
N LEU A 135 7.71 -1.00 20.23
CA LEU A 135 6.60 -1.33 19.35
C LEU A 135 6.65 -0.55 18.04
N SER A 136 6.88 0.76 18.11
CA SER A 136 6.99 1.61 16.92
C SER A 136 8.10 1.15 15.97
N THR A 137 9.26 0.79 16.55
CA THR A 137 10.40 0.29 15.76
C THR A 137 10.10 -1.05 15.09
N ALA A 138 9.45 -1.98 15.79
CA ALA A 138 9.09 -3.29 15.23
C ALA A 138 8.06 -3.17 14.11
N VAL A 139 7.07 -2.29 14.26
CA VAL A 139 6.09 -1.96 13.21
C VAL A 139 6.76 -1.28 12.03
N GLY A 140 7.73 -0.38 12.27
CA GLY A 140 8.55 0.23 11.21
C GLY A 140 9.30 -0.81 10.39
N TRP A 141 9.95 -1.79 11.04
CA TRP A 141 10.60 -2.91 10.34
C TRP A 141 9.64 -3.75 9.51
N PHE A 142 8.41 -3.97 10.02
CA PHE A 142 7.39 -4.66 9.23
C PHE A 142 7.06 -3.92 7.94
N TRP A 143 6.84 -2.61 8.00
CA TRP A 143 6.52 -1.83 6.79
C TRP A 143 7.70 -1.74 5.84
N ILE A 144 8.95 -1.68 6.34
CA ILE A 144 10.14 -1.78 5.49
C ILE A 144 10.18 -3.13 4.77
N ALA A 145 9.98 -4.24 5.49
CA ALA A 145 9.97 -5.58 4.91
C ALA A 145 8.85 -5.73 3.86
N TYR A 146 7.65 -5.22 4.16
CA TYR A 146 6.51 -5.20 3.26
C TYR A 146 6.82 -4.42 1.97
N CYS A 147 7.27 -3.18 2.08
CA CYS A 147 7.55 -2.33 0.92
C CYS A 147 8.74 -2.83 0.08
N LEU A 148 9.80 -3.31 0.74
CA LEU A 148 10.95 -3.93 0.05
C LEU A 148 10.51 -5.12 -0.79
N GLY A 149 9.69 -6.02 -0.23
CA GLY A 149 9.16 -7.16 -0.98
C GLY A 149 8.29 -6.70 -2.13
N MET A 150 7.20 -6.00 -1.80
CA MET A 150 6.12 -5.72 -2.73
C MET A 150 6.52 -4.80 -3.90
N PHE A 151 7.24 -3.73 -3.60
CA PHE A 151 7.48 -2.70 -4.61
C PHE A 151 8.91 -2.69 -5.16
N VAL A 152 9.91 -3.06 -4.36
CA VAL A 152 11.31 -3.02 -4.81
C VAL A 152 11.73 -4.35 -5.40
N PHE A 153 11.75 -5.41 -4.58
CA PHE A 153 12.25 -6.72 -5.03
C PHE A 153 11.31 -7.38 -6.03
N GLY A 154 9.99 -7.23 -5.88
CA GLY A 154 9.01 -7.71 -6.85
C GLY A 154 9.25 -7.11 -8.23
N ALA A 155 9.39 -5.79 -8.33
CA ALA A 155 9.61 -5.09 -9.59
C ALA A 155 11.00 -5.43 -10.19
N TRP A 156 12.07 -5.38 -9.40
CA TRP A 156 13.40 -5.70 -9.89
C TRP A 156 13.55 -7.15 -10.32
N TYR A 157 13.02 -8.09 -9.53
CA TYR A 157 12.99 -9.49 -9.94
C TYR A 157 12.27 -9.67 -11.27
N SER A 158 11.09 -9.09 -11.44
CA SER A 158 10.31 -9.21 -12.68
C SER A 158 11.03 -8.63 -13.89
N SER A 159 11.80 -7.53 -13.71
CA SER A 159 12.64 -6.97 -14.77
C SER A 159 13.63 -7.98 -15.36
N TYR A 160 14.17 -8.87 -14.54
CA TYR A 160 15.10 -9.93 -14.99
C TYR A 160 14.35 -11.22 -15.38
N ALA A 161 13.35 -11.61 -14.61
CA ALA A 161 12.60 -12.84 -14.80
C ALA A 161 11.85 -12.87 -16.14
N ILE A 162 11.23 -11.74 -16.53
CA ILE A 162 10.54 -11.62 -17.82
C ILE A 162 11.52 -11.86 -18.99
N LYS A 163 12.76 -11.35 -18.90
CA LYS A 163 13.77 -11.59 -19.93
C LYS A 163 14.23 -13.06 -19.98
N ALA A 164 14.29 -13.71 -18.80
CA ALA A 164 14.82 -15.07 -18.69
C ALA A 164 13.78 -16.14 -19.06
N PHE A 165 12.53 -15.98 -18.64
CA PHE A 165 11.50 -17.02 -18.77
C PHE A 165 10.18 -16.52 -19.38
N GLY A 166 10.06 -15.26 -19.73
CA GLY A 166 8.83 -14.65 -20.26
C GLY A 166 7.80 -14.29 -19.19
N TYR A 167 6.75 -13.59 -19.61
CA TYR A 167 5.71 -13.03 -18.72
C TYR A 167 4.96 -14.11 -17.92
N LEU A 168 4.48 -15.15 -18.61
CA LEU A 168 3.64 -16.17 -17.99
C LEU A 168 4.39 -16.98 -16.92
N ASN A 169 5.64 -17.39 -17.22
CA ASN A 169 6.46 -18.11 -16.24
C ASN A 169 6.88 -17.21 -15.08
N THR A 170 7.07 -15.90 -15.33
CA THR A 170 7.29 -14.93 -14.26
C THR A 170 6.06 -14.86 -13.35
N LEU A 171 4.85 -14.88 -13.90
CA LEU A 171 3.62 -14.92 -13.11
C LEU A 171 3.50 -16.21 -12.27
N TRP A 172 3.81 -17.38 -12.86
CA TRP A 172 3.88 -18.65 -12.14
C TRP A 172 4.91 -18.64 -11.01
N SER A 173 6.04 -17.97 -11.20
CA SER A 173 7.08 -17.86 -10.16
C SER A 173 6.61 -17.10 -8.91
N SER A 174 5.52 -16.34 -8.99
CA SER A 174 4.91 -15.68 -7.82
C SER A 174 4.52 -16.70 -6.75
N ILE A 175 3.97 -17.83 -7.16
CA ILE A 175 3.58 -18.93 -6.26
C ILE A 175 4.81 -19.48 -5.52
N PHE A 176 5.94 -19.62 -6.21
CA PHE A 176 7.19 -20.07 -5.56
C PHE A 176 7.61 -19.09 -4.45
N TRP A 177 7.66 -17.79 -4.73
CA TRP A 177 8.08 -16.78 -3.75
C TRP A 177 7.12 -16.69 -2.57
N VAL A 178 5.81 -16.74 -2.83
CA VAL A 178 4.78 -16.71 -1.78
C VAL A 178 4.87 -17.96 -0.90
N CYS A 179 5.04 -19.15 -1.48
CA CYS A 179 5.23 -20.39 -0.73
C CYS A 179 6.53 -20.36 0.10
N LEU A 180 7.63 -19.86 -0.48
CA LEU A 180 8.89 -19.72 0.22
C LEU A 180 8.77 -18.73 1.40
N GLY A 181 8.09 -17.60 1.20
CA GLY A 181 7.80 -16.64 2.25
C GLY A 181 6.96 -17.23 3.37
N ALA A 182 5.92 -17.98 3.02
CA ALA A 182 5.08 -18.69 3.98
C ALA A 182 5.86 -19.78 4.73
N PHE A 183 6.78 -20.47 4.07
CA PHE A 183 7.65 -21.45 4.71
C PHE A 183 8.47 -20.80 5.85
N PHE A 184 9.13 -19.67 5.61
CA PHE A 184 9.88 -18.98 6.65
C PHE A 184 8.98 -18.46 7.78
N ALA A 185 7.84 -17.89 7.47
CA ALA A 185 6.96 -17.29 8.47
C ALA A 185 6.18 -18.33 9.30
N LEU A 186 5.77 -19.45 8.72
CA LEU A 186 4.90 -20.43 9.36
C LEU A 186 5.65 -21.59 10.00
N PHE A 187 6.71 -22.10 9.34
CA PHE A 187 7.40 -23.32 9.77
C PHE A 187 8.70 -23.05 10.49
N ILE A 188 9.55 -22.13 10.01
CA ILE A 188 10.81 -21.81 10.68
C ILE A 188 10.56 -20.96 11.91
N ASN A 189 9.54 -20.12 11.89
CA ASN A 189 9.15 -19.32 13.01
C ASN A 189 8.55 -20.17 14.14
N LYS A 190 9.36 -20.42 15.18
CA LYS A 190 9.03 -21.35 16.28
C LYS A 190 8.05 -20.78 17.29
N ASP A 191 7.76 -19.48 17.24
CA ASP A 191 6.84 -18.86 18.19
C ASP A 191 5.42 -19.37 18.01
N ARG A 192 4.69 -19.53 19.12
CA ARG A 192 3.27 -19.88 19.12
C ARG A 192 2.47 -18.67 19.55
N PHE A 193 1.55 -18.24 18.70
CA PHE A 193 0.61 -17.18 19.04
C PHE A 193 -0.35 -17.70 20.13
N GLU A 194 -0.21 -17.20 21.35
CA GLU A 194 -1.16 -17.49 22.42
C GLU A 194 -2.41 -16.64 22.23
N LYS A 195 -3.51 -17.32 22.01
CA LYS A 195 -4.82 -16.71 21.80
C LYS A 195 -5.26 -16.03 23.11
N LYS A 196 -5.31 -14.69 23.16
CA LYS A 196 -6.06 -13.99 24.20
C LYS A 196 -7.53 -14.34 24.03
N LYS A 197 -8.16 -14.91 25.05
CA LYS A 197 -9.61 -15.14 25.08
C LYS A 197 -10.32 -13.79 25.21
N ARG A 198 -10.51 -13.07 24.09
CA ARG A 198 -11.48 -11.97 24.02
C ARG A 198 -12.86 -12.55 23.72
N LYS A 199 -13.92 -11.93 24.27
CA LYS A 199 -15.29 -12.31 23.93
C LYS A 199 -15.57 -11.90 22.49
N ARG A 200 -16.24 -12.75 21.73
CA ARG A 200 -16.59 -12.52 20.31
C ARG A 200 -17.39 -11.22 20.11
N SER A 201 -18.14 -10.79 21.14
CA SER A 201 -18.85 -9.52 21.18
C SER A 201 -17.94 -8.30 21.18
N GLU A 202 -16.76 -8.35 21.85
CA GLU A 202 -15.83 -7.23 21.94
C GLU A 202 -15.16 -6.94 20.59
N THR A 203 -14.85 -7.97 19.83
CA THR A 203 -14.25 -7.83 18.48
C THR A 203 -15.26 -7.28 17.47
N ALA A 204 -16.52 -7.72 17.54
CA ALA A 204 -17.59 -7.19 16.70
C ALA A 204 -17.90 -5.72 17.04
N GLU A 205 -17.88 -5.35 18.32
CA GLU A 205 -18.02 -3.94 18.75
C GLU A 205 -16.86 -3.06 18.25
N GLU A 206 -15.61 -3.51 18.32
CA GLU A 206 -14.48 -2.77 17.80
C GLU A 206 -14.56 -2.54 16.28
N LEU A 207 -15.01 -3.54 15.52
CA LEU A 207 -15.26 -3.39 14.09
C LEU A 207 -16.39 -2.40 13.80
N LEU A 208 -17.50 -2.50 14.54
CA LEU A 208 -18.61 -1.56 14.42
C LEU A 208 -18.20 -0.14 14.82
N LYS A 209 -17.39 0.03 15.85
CA LYS A 209 -16.82 1.34 16.22
C LYS A 209 -15.98 1.94 15.08
N GLY A 210 -15.20 1.13 14.36
CA GLY A 210 -14.45 1.58 13.18
C GLY A 210 -15.36 2.11 12.06
N VAL A 211 -16.54 1.52 11.87
CA VAL A 211 -17.55 2.06 10.93
C VAL A 211 -18.25 3.28 11.51
N THR A 212 -18.68 3.21 12.77
CA THR A 212 -19.43 4.28 13.43
C THR A 212 -18.63 5.58 13.50
N ILE A 213 -17.31 5.51 13.75
CA ILE A 213 -16.46 6.70 13.85
C ILE A 213 -16.37 7.49 12.54
N LEU A 214 -16.56 6.83 11.38
CA LEU A 214 -16.62 7.51 10.08
C LEU A 214 -17.79 8.50 9.99
N PHE A 215 -18.91 8.18 10.65
CA PHE A 215 -20.11 9.01 10.64
C PHE A 215 -20.17 9.98 11.82
N THR A 216 -19.50 9.66 12.92
CA THR A 216 -19.53 10.48 14.15
C THR A 216 -18.37 11.47 14.26
N ASN A 217 -17.24 11.22 13.56
CA ASN A 217 -16.08 12.10 13.59
C ASN A 217 -15.61 12.48 12.18
N PRO A 218 -16.06 13.62 11.63
CA PRO A 218 -15.69 14.07 10.29
C PRO A 218 -14.18 14.23 10.08
N ARG A 219 -13.39 14.50 11.15
CA ARG A 219 -11.94 14.65 11.05
C ARG A 219 -11.26 13.30 10.80
N VAL A 220 -11.76 12.21 11.38
CA VAL A 220 -11.30 10.84 11.14
C VAL A 220 -11.66 10.40 9.72
N LEU A 221 -12.87 10.70 9.25
CA LEU A 221 -13.29 10.45 7.86
C LEU A 221 -12.38 11.19 6.88
N THR A 222 -12.14 12.49 7.11
CA THR A 222 -11.23 13.29 6.28
C THR A 222 -9.83 12.71 6.23
N GLY A 223 -9.30 12.26 7.37
CA GLY A 223 -8.00 11.57 7.45
C GLY A 223 -7.98 10.25 6.67
N GLY A 224 -9.06 9.49 6.71
CA GLY A 224 -9.24 8.27 5.90
C GLY A 224 -9.21 8.58 4.40
N ILE A 225 -9.93 9.62 3.94
CA ILE A 225 -9.91 10.05 2.54
C ILE A 225 -8.51 10.49 2.11
N ILE A 226 -7.80 11.28 2.93
CA ILE A 226 -6.42 11.68 2.66
C ILE A 226 -5.52 10.44 2.55
N ARG A 227 -5.74 9.43 3.39
CA ARG A 227 -4.98 8.15 3.33
C ARG A 227 -5.26 7.38 2.04
N ILE A 228 -6.50 7.39 1.53
CA ILE A 228 -6.83 6.83 0.21
C ILE A 228 -6.05 7.58 -0.87
N ILE A 229 -6.14 8.90 -0.89
CA ILE A 229 -5.49 9.75 -1.88
C ILE A 229 -3.96 9.53 -1.90
N ASN A 230 -3.32 9.40 -0.74
CA ASN A 230 -1.89 9.12 -0.65
C ASN A 230 -1.44 7.97 -1.58
N SER A 231 -2.21 6.91 -1.70
CA SER A 231 -1.80 5.71 -2.41
C SER A 231 -2.48 5.49 -3.77
N ILE A 232 -3.30 6.46 -4.27
CA ILE A 232 -3.96 6.31 -5.57
C ILE A 232 -2.98 6.12 -6.72
N GLY A 233 -1.87 6.86 -6.72
CA GLY A 233 -0.84 6.72 -7.75
C GLY A 233 -0.09 5.39 -7.65
N THR A 234 0.14 4.88 -6.43
CA THR A 234 0.79 3.59 -6.19
C THR A 234 0.06 2.44 -6.90
N TYR A 235 -1.27 2.45 -6.89
CA TYR A 235 -2.09 1.39 -7.48
C TYR A 235 -2.67 1.76 -8.85
N GLY A 236 -2.83 3.04 -9.14
CA GLY A 236 -3.38 3.50 -10.41
C GLY A 236 -2.36 3.55 -11.55
N PHE A 237 -1.14 4.01 -11.30
CA PHE A 237 -0.10 4.11 -12.32
C PHE A 237 0.28 2.77 -12.97
N PRO A 238 0.40 1.64 -12.24
CA PRO A 238 0.68 0.35 -12.87
C PRO A 238 -0.31 -0.07 -13.97
N VAL A 239 -1.51 0.51 -13.99
CA VAL A 239 -2.54 0.18 -14.96
C VAL A 239 -2.25 0.76 -16.36
N PHE A 240 -1.72 1.99 -16.44
CA PHE A 240 -1.58 2.68 -17.73
C PHE A 240 -0.20 3.33 -17.96
N LEU A 241 0.54 3.68 -16.89
CA LEU A 241 1.82 4.40 -17.02
C LEU A 241 2.91 3.57 -17.74
N PRO A 242 3.02 2.24 -17.57
CA PRO A 242 3.98 1.43 -18.31
C PRO A 242 3.82 1.52 -19.83
N MET A 243 2.57 1.59 -20.33
CA MET A 243 2.29 1.75 -21.75
C MET A 243 2.74 3.12 -22.25
N HIS A 244 2.50 4.16 -21.48
CA HIS A 244 2.98 5.51 -21.79
C HIS A 244 4.51 5.56 -21.83
N MET A 245 5.18 4.91 -20.89
CA MET A 245 6.64 4.80 -20.88
C MET A 245 7.16 4.06 -22.12
N ALA A 246 6.52 2.96 -22.52
CA ALA A 246 6.90 2.19 -23.70
C ALA A 246 6.77 3.01 -25.00
N GLN A 247 5.74 3.86 -25.13
CA GLN A 247 5.56 4.77 -26.27
C GLN A 247 6.71 5.79 -26.42
N HIS A 248 7.45 6.05 -25.33
CA HIS A 248 8.59 6.96 -25.30
C HIS A 248 9.94 6.23 -25.20
N GLY A 249 10.00 4.95 -25.62
CA GLY A 249 11.23 4.19 -25.73
C GLY A 249 11.72 3.55 -24.42
N ILE A 250 10.96 3.63 -23.33
CA ILE A 250 11.27 2.99 -22.05
C ILE A 250 10.61 1.61 -22.01
N SER A 251 11.39 0.55 -22.24
CA SER A 251 10.87 -0.81 -22.23
C SER A 251 10.30 -1.22 -20.86
N THR A 252 9.39 -2.21 -20.84
CA THR A 252 8.79 -2.74 -19.60
C THR A 252 9.82 -3.12 -18.55
N ASN A 253 10.93 -3.76 -18.97
CA ASN A 253 11.98 -4.15 -18.02
C ASN A 253 12.68 -2.96 -17.36
N VAL A 254 12.90 -1.90 -18.12
CA VAL A 254 13.50 -0.66 -17.60
C VAL A 254 12.49 0.09 -16.72
N TRP A 255 11.23 0.13 -17.12
CA TRP A 255 10.17 0.68 -16.29
C TRP A 255 10.09 -0.01 -14.93
N LEU A 256 10.19 -1.33 -14.87
CA LEU A 256 10.18 -2.07 -13.61
C LEU A 256 11.36 -1.72 -12.70
N GLN A 257 12.54 -1.44 -13.25
CA GLN A 257 13.68 -0.94 -12.48
C GLN A 257 13.41 0.46 -11.93
N ILE A 258 12.84 1.36 -12.74
CA ILE A 258 12.43 2.70 -12.32
C ILE A 258 11.37 2.57 -11.21
N TRP A 259 10.37 1.71 -11.37
CA TRP A 259 9.30 1.49 -10.40
C TRP A 259 9.85 1.04 -9.04
N GLY A 260 10.76 0.07 -9.02
CA GLY A 260 11.45 -0.34 -7.80
C GLY A 260 12.26 0.80 -7.16
N THR A 261 12.92 1.62 -7.98
CA THR A 261 13.69 2.79 -7.51
C THR A 261 12.80 3.87 -6.90
N ILE A 262 11.60 4.08 -7.45
CA ILE A 262 10.57 4.98 -6.88
C ILE A 262 10.27 4.59 -5.43
N PHE A 263 10.01 3.31 -5.17
CA PHE A 263 9.66 2.85 -3.83
C PHE A 263 10.87 2.70 -2.90
N LEU A 264 12.06 2.52 -3.44
CA LEU A 264 13.28 2.68 -2.65
C LEU A 264 13.38 4.12 -2.10
N GLY A 265 13.07 5.12 -2.92
CA GLY A 265 12.93 6.51 -2.48
C GLY A 265 11.89 6.65 -1.37
N ASN A 266 10.71 6.05 -1.54
CA ASN A 266 9.66 6.06 -0.51
C ASN A 266 10.16 5.50 0.83
N ILE A 267 10.85 4.37 0.84
CA ILE A 267 11.38 3.74 2.05
C ILE A 267 12.39 4.65 2.75
N VAL A 268 13.35 5.22 1.99
CA VAL A 268 14.38 6.13 2.53
C VAL A 268 13.73 7.37 3.14
N PHE A 269 12.80 7.99 2.43
CA PHE A 269 12.15 9.22 2.88
C PHE A 269 11.08 9.01 3.96
N ASN A 270 10.61 7.79 4.21
CA ASN A 270 9.71 7.52 5.33
C ASN A 270 10.34 7.91 6.68
N LEU A 271 11.61 7.54 6.89
CA LEU A 271 12.32 7.93 8.10
C LEU A 271 12.57 9.44 8.15
N PHE A 272 12.96 10.03 7.02
CA PHE A 272 13.21 11.46 6.90
C PHE A 272 11.95 12.28 7.23
N PHE A 273 10.80 11.95 6.64
CA PHE A 273 9.56 12.68 6.89
C PHE A 273 8.92 12.38 8.26
N GLY A 274 9.27 11.29 8.91
CA GLY A 274 8.98 11.11 10.33
C GLY A 274 9.63 12.22 11.17
N ILE A 275 10.93 12.45 10.97
CA ILE A 275 11.69 13.49 11.68
C ILE A 275 11.25 14.92 11.27
N VAL A 276 11.03 15.14 9.98
CA VAL A 276 10.56 16.44 9.46
C VAL A 276 9.16 16.75 10.00
N GLY A 277 8.29 15.75 10.07
CA GLY A 277 6.94 15.91 10.64
C GLY A 277 6.96 16.44 12.06
N ASP A 278 7.86 15.93 12.90
CA ASP A 278 8.00 16.38 14.29
C ASP A 278 8.58 17.79 14.43
N LYS A 279 9.42 18.23 13.47
CA LYS A 279 10.09 19.55 13.51
C LYS A 279 9.33 20.65 12.75
N PHE A 280 8.82 20.33 11.57
CA PHE A 280 8.16 21.27 10.66
C PHE A 280 6.64 21.33 10.93
N GLY A 281 6.12 20.37 11.71
CA GLY A 281 4.71 20.18 12.01
C GLY A 281 4.06 19.15 11.11
N TRP A 282 3.24 18.29 11.71
CA TRP A 282 2.59 17.17 11.01
C TRP A 282 1.72 17.62 9.84
N LYS A 283 0.90 18.65 10.04
CA LYS A 283 0.03 19.19 8.98
C LYS A 283 0.83 19.78 7.83
N ASN A 284 1.84 20.62 8.14
CA ASN A 284 2.66 21.27 7.12
C ASN A 284 3.41 20.23 6.26
N THR A 285 3.91 19.15 6.89
CA THR A 285 4.58 18.07 6.17
C THR A 285 3.64 17.39 5.18
N VAL A 286 2.41 17.05 5.60
CA VAL A 286 1.39 16.45 4.72
C VAL A 286 0.97 17.42 3.62
N ILE A 287 0.75 18.70 3.93
CA ILE A 287 0.29 19.71 2.96
C ILE A 287 1.35 19.91 1.86
N TRP A 288 2.57 20.26 2.26
CA TRP A 288 3.59 20.69 1.29
C TRP A 288 4.27 19.54 0.57
N PHE A 289 4.67 18.49 1.27
CA PHE A 289 5.37 17.37 0.65
C PHE A 289 4.38 16.32 0.14
N GLY A 290 3.44 15.89 0.97
CA GLY A 290 2.40 14.92 0.57
C GLY A 290 1.48 15.49 -0.53
N GLY A 291 0.70 16.52 -0.24
CA GLY A 291 -0.31 17.04 -1.15
C GLY A 291 0.29 17.80 -2.34
N VAL A 292 0.93 18.95 -2.09
CA VAL A 292 1.43 19.81 -3.16
C VAL A 292 2.57 19.15 -3.91
N GLY A 293 3.55 18.57 -3.19
CA GLY A 293 4.69 17.90 -3.80
C GLY A 293 4.28 16.71 -4.66
N CYS A 294 3.46 15.79 -4.14
CA CYS A 294 2.97 14.67 -4.93
C CYS A 294 2.12 15.14 -6.13
N GLY A 295 1.28 16.18 -5.97
CA GLY A 295 0.50 16.72 -7.09
C GLY A 295 1.39 17.18 -8.25
N ILE A 296 2.41 17.98 -7.96
CA ILE A 296 3.37 18.48 -8.97
C ILE A 296 4.15 17.31 -9.59
N PHE A 297 4.74 16.45 -8.77
CA PHE A 297 5.58 15.37 -9.26
C PHE A 297 4.80 14.24 -9.95
N THR A 298 3.51 14.09 -9.70
CA THR A 298 2.61 13.22 -10.48
C THR A 298 2.55 13.66 -11.93
N VAL A 299 2.37 14.96 -12.18
CA VAL A 299 2.37 15.54 -13.52
C VAL A 299 3.76 15.45 -14.15
N LEU A 300 4.81 15.83 -13.40
CA LEU A 300 6.20 15.76 -13.87
C LEU A 300 6.60 14.32 -14.26
N LEU A 301 6.21 13.30 -13.50
CA LEU A 301 6.52 11.90 -13.80
C LEU A 301 5.89 11.45 -15.12
N TYR A 302 4.66 11.87 -15.41
CA TYR A 302 4.00 11.55 -16.66
C TYR A 302 4.67 12.22 -17.86
N TYR A 303 5.04 13.51 -17.74
CA TYR A 303 5.66 14.24 -18.85
C TYR A 303 7.18 14.04 -18.93
N ALA A 304 7.82 13.45 -17.92
CA ALA A 304 9.26 13.23 -17.91
C ALA A 304 9.80 12.55 -19.17
N PRO A 305 9.24 11.42 -19.65
CA PRO A 305 9.73 10.81 -20.88
C PRO A 305 9.51 11.70 -22.14
N VAL A 306 8.46 12.52 -22.13
CA VAL A 306 8.13 13.42 -23.25
C VAL A 306 9.19 14.51 -23.41
N PHE A 307 9.44 15.30 -22.36
CA PHE A 307 10.36 16.44 -22.47
C PHE A 307 11.85 16.06 -22.42
N SER A 308 12.15 14.84 -21.90
CA SER A 308 13.55 14.37 -21.83
C SER A 308 13.95 13.44 -22.98
N GLY A 309 13.03 13.18 -23.95
CA GLY A 309 13.29 12.23 -25.02
C GLY A 309 13.51 10.80 -24.52
N GLY A 310 12.84 10.39 -23.46
CA GLY A 310 12.96 9.05 -22.87
C GLY A 310 14.21 8.86 -21.99
N SER A 311 14.85 9.94 -21.52
CA SER A 311 16.03 9.86 -20.65
C SER A 311 15.73 9.11 -19.35
N LEU A 312 16.36 7.94 -19.18
CA LEU A 312 16.21 7.09 -17.99
C LEU A 312 16.61 7.83 -16.71
N ALA A 313 17.67 8.63 -16.77
CA ALA A 313 18.14 9.38 -15.61
C ALA A 313 17.09 10.39 -15.13
N VAL A 314 16.48 11.14 -16.05
CA VAL A 314 15.46 12.13 -15.72
C VAL A 314 14.23 11.47 -15.14
N VAL A 315 13.70 10.40 -15.80
CA VAL A 315 12.52 9.69 -15.32
C VAL A 315 12.78 9.03 -13.97
N SER A 316 13.96 8.44 -13.76
CA SER A 316 14.34 7.82 -12.49
C SER A 316 14.45 8.83 -11.35
N VAL A 317 15.05 9.99 -11.57
CA VAL A 317 15.20 11.04 -10.57
C VAL A 317 13.83 11.62 -10.19
N ILE A 318 13.00 11.96 -11.17
CA ILE A 318 11.65 12.47 -10.93
C ILE A 318 10.81 11.42 -10.20
N GLY A 319 10.89 10.16 -10.64
CA GLY A 319 10.21 9.06 -9.98
C GLY A 319 10.68 8.84 -8.54
N PHE A 320 11.98 8.84 -8.28
CA PHE A 320 12.56 8.73 -6.94
C PHE A 320 12.07 9.83 -6.00
N ILE A 321 12.02 11.07 -6.49
CA ILE A 321 11.50 12.22 -5.73
C ILE A 321 10.00 12.04 -5.48
N TRP A 322 9.21 11.65 -6.49
CA TRP A 322 7.78 11.37 -6.32
C TRP A 322 7.54 10.28 -5.27
N GLY A 323 8.29 9.17 -5.33
CA GLY A 323 8.24 8.10 -4.33
C GLY A 323 8.58 8.62 -2.93
N GLY A 324 9.61 9.46 -2.81
CA GLY A 324 9.97 10.12 -1.57
C GLY A 324 8.84 11.00 -1.02
N LEU A 325 8.21 11.80 -1.88
CA LEU A 325 7.13 12.71 -1.51
C LEU A 325 5.86 11.97 -1.02
N LEU A 326 5.59 10.75 -1.52
CA LEU A 326 4.53 9.90 -0.96
C LEU A 326 4.73 9.64 0.54
N ALA A 327 5.98 9.58 1.01
CA ALA A 327 6.27 9.45 2.43
C ALA A 327 5.95 10.72 3.24
N GLY A 328 5.73 11.86 2.59
CA GLY A 328 5.23 13.08 3.23
C GLY A 328 3.89 12.93 3.91
N TYR A 329 3.14 11.85 3.62
CA TYR A 329 1.90 11.49 4.31
C TYR A 329 2.08 10.68 5.60
N VAL A 330 3.30 10.31 5.98
CA VAL A 330 3.59 9.55 7.21
C VAL A 330 2.91 10.15 8.45
N PRO A 331 2.92 11.50 8.66
CA PRO A 331 2.28 12.09 9.84
C PRO A 331 0.76 11.88 9.94
N ILE A 332 0.05 11.46 8.87
CA ILE A 332 -1.38 11.11 8.95
C ILE A 332 -1.62 10.00 9.98
N GLY A 333 -0.66 9.07 10.13
CA GLY A 333 -0.70 8.02 11.15
C GLY A 333 -0.68 8.56 12.60
N ALA A 334 -0.23 9.79 12.81
CA ALA A 334 -0.27 10.47 14.11
C ALA A 334 -1.48 11.41 14.21
N ILE A 335 -1.78 12.17 13.14
CA ILE A 335 -2.89 13.13 13.12
C ILE A 335 -4.23 12.45 13.41
N VAL A 336 -4.56 11.38 12.69
CA VAL A 336 -5.90 10.77 12.75
C VAL A 336 -6.21 10.16 14.11
N PRO A 337 -5.31 9.38 14.77
CA PRO A 337 -5.54 8.93 16.13
C PRO A 337 -5.61 10.05 17.17
N THR A 338 -4.87 11.14 16.94
CA THR A 338 -4.90 12.31 17.86
C THR A 338 -6.26 13.01 17.81
N VAL A 339 -6.84 13.24 16.63
CA VAL A 339 -8.16 13.86 16.49
C VAL A 339 -9.31 12.93 16.89
N ALA A 340 -9.09 11.64 16.98
CA ALA A 340 -10.04 10.65 17.48
C ALA A 340 -10.13 10.62 19.02
N GLY A 341 -9.15 11.18 19.73
CA GLY A 341 -9.14 11.25 21.20
C GLY A 341 -9.14 9.88 21.86
N LYS A 342 -10.26 9.46 22.45
CA LYS A 342 -10.40 8.17 23.14
C LYS A 342 -10.49 6.98 22.19
N ASP A 343 -10.94 7.19 20.95
CA ASP A 343 -11.21 6.13 19.96
C ASP A 343 -10.03 5.88 19.00
N LYS A 344 -8.78 5.98 19.51
CA LYS A 344 -7.55 5.81 18.70
C LYS A 344 -7.52 4.48 17.93
N GLY A 345 -8.01 3.40 18.54
CA GLY A 345 -8.07 2.07 17.90
C GLY A 345 -9.01 2.07 16.69
N ALA A 346 -10.21 2.64 16.81
CA ALA A 346 -11.16 2.78 15.72
C ALA A 346 -10.58 3.65 14.58
N ALA A 347 -9.90 4.75 14.92
CA ALA A 347 -9.22 5.60 13.96
C ALA A 347 -8.11 4.89 13.18
N MET A 348 -7.33 4.05 13.84
CA MET A 348 -6.32 3.20 13.16
C MET A 348 -6.96 2.18 12.23
N SER A 349 -8.11 1.60 12.61
CA SER A 349 -8.86 0.70 11.73
C SER A 349 -9.35 1.42 10.47
N VAL A 350 -9.77 2.69 10.58
CA VAL A 350 -10.13 3.52 9.42
C VAL A 350 -8.92 3.74 8.50
N LEU A 351 -7.74 4.03 9.04
CA LEU A 351 -6.53 4.21 8.24
C LEU A 351 -6.11 2.92 7.52
N ASN A 352 -6.27 1.77 8.15
CA ASN A 352 -5.98 0.47 7.54
C ASN A 352 -6.98 0.15 6.43
N LEU A 353 -8.28 0.38 6.66
CA LEU A 353 -9.31 0.25 5.64
C LEU A 353 -9.03 1.18 4.45
N ALA A 354 -8.68 2.44 4.72
CA ALA A 354 -8.35 3.42 3.71
C ALA A 354 -7.14 3.01 2.86
N ALA A 355 -6.12 2.42 3.49
CA ALA A 355 -4.97 1.85 2.79
C ALA A 355 -5.36 0.70 1.85
N GLY A 356 -6.27 -0.18 2.27
CA GLY A 356 -6.83 -1.24 1.41
C GLY A 356 -7.70 -0.67 0.28
N LEU A 357 -8.57 0.32 0.59
CA LEU A 357 -9.44 0.96 -0.40
C LEU A 357 -8.65 1.72 -1.46
N SER A 358 -7.45 2.22 -1.19
CA SER A 358 -6.62 2.89 -2.20
C SER A 358 -6.25 1.96 -3.36
N ALA A 359 -6.10 0.66 -3.09
CA ALA A 359 -5.85 -0.35 -4.13
C ALA A 359 -7.07 -0.57 -5.05
N PHE A 360 -8.27 -0.23 -4.59
CA PHE A 360 -9.46 -0.17 -5.42
C PHE A 360 -9.59 1.19 -6.14
N VAL A 361 -9.48 2.29 -5.39
CA VAL A 361 -9.77 3.64 -5.91
C VAL A 361 -8.82 4.04 -7.01
N GLY A 362 -7.52 3.74 -6.91
CA GLY A 362 -6.53 4.07 -7.94
C GLY A 362 -6.89 3.48 -9.31
N PRO A 363 -6.98 2.15 -9.45
CA PRO A 363 -7.42 1.51 -10.69
C PRO A 363 -8.84 1.88 -11.12
N ALA A 364 -9.77 2.07 -10.17
CA ALA A 364 -11.15 2.46 -10.47
C ALA A 364 -11.25 3.84 -11.14
N LEU A 365 -10.44 4.80 -10.70
CA LEU A 365 -10.35 6.11 -11.37
C LEU A 365 -9.77 5.97 -12.78
N ALA A 366 -8.78 5.12 -12.99
CA ALA A 366 -8.29 4.81 -14.33
C ALA A 366 -9.37 4.15 -15.17
N TRP A 367 -10.07 3.15 -14.63
CA TRP A 367 -11.19 2.48 -15.34
C TRP A 367 -12.30 3.45 -15.78
N LEU A 368 -12.72 4.35 -14.88
CA LEU A 368 -13.80 5.29 -15.14
C LEU A 368 -13.42 6.36 -16.18
N PHE A 369 -12.19 6.89 -16.08
CA PHE A 369 -11.84 8.11 -16.78
C PHE A 369 -10.96 7.91 -18.01
N ILE A 370 -10.19 6.80 -18.11
CA ILE A 370 -9.20 6.66 -19.18
C ILE A 370 -9.83 6.64 -20.58
N GLY A 371 -11.03 6.09 -20.72
CA GLY A 371 -11.78 6.09 -21.99
C GLY A 371 -12.40 7.45 -22.33
N LEU A 372 -12.60 8.33 -21.35
CA LEU A 372 -13.24 9.64 -21.52
C LEU A 372 -12.22 10.76 -21.73
N ILE A 373 -11.16 10.77 -20.92
CA ILE A 373 -10.18 11.88 -20.88
C ILE A 373 -8.74 11.41 -21.12
N GLY A 374 -8.56 10.14 -21.49
CA GLY A 374 -7.25 9.54 -21.75
C GLY A 374 -6.35 9.42 -20.51
N ALA A 375 -5.16 8.83 -20.69
CA ALA A 375 -4.17 8.66 -19.63
C ALA A 375 -3.72 10.00 -19.03
N GLN A 376 -3.56 11.03 -19.86
CA GLN A 376 -3.22 12.39 -19.43
C GLN A 376 -4.27 12.94 -18.46
N GLY A 377 -5.55 12.81 -18.79
CA GLY A 377 -6.64 13.28 -17.91
C GLY A 377 -6.68 12.54 -16.57
N VAL A 378 -6.40 11.24 -16.54
CA VAL A 378 -6.29 10.46 -15.29
C VAL A 378 -5.15 10.98 -14.42
N VAL A 379 -4.00 11.29 -15.01
CA VAL A 379 -2.85 11.88 -14.28
C VAL A 379 -3.22 13.23 -13.66
N TRP A 380 -3.88 14.10 -14.41
CA TRP A 380 -4.35 15.37 -13.87
C TRP A 380 -5.40 15.18 -12.76
N THR A 381 -6.28 14.18 -12.89
CA THR A 381 -7.21 13.82 -11.81
C THR A 381 -6.47 13.41 -10.55
N PHE A 382 -5.43 12.57 -10.64
CA PHE A 382 -4.60 12.21 -9.50
C PHE A 382 -3.91 13.43 -8.89
N ALA A 383 -3.33 14.31 -9.72
CA ALA A 383 -2.69 15.52 -9.25
C ALA A 383 -3.65 16.45 -8.50
N ILE A 384 -4.86 16.65 -9.03
CA ILE A 384 -5.93 17.44 -8.38
C ILE A 384 -6.32 16.81 -7.04
N LEU A 385 -6.45 15.49 -6.97
CA LEU A 385 -6.77 14.80 -5.71
C LEU A 385 -5.64 14.98 -4.68
N TYR A 386 -4.37 14.92 -5.07
CA TYR A 386 -3.25 15.23 -4.18
C TYR A 386 -3.34 16.68 -3.66
N LEU A 387 -3.61 17.67 -4.52
CA LEU A 387 -3.80 19.06 -4.12
C LEU A 387 -5.03 19.22 -3.20
N ALA A 388 -6.13 18.52 -3.52
CA ALA A 388 -7.32 18.51 -2.65
C ALA A 388 -6.99 17.94 -1.26
N SER A 389 -6.14 16.89 -1.17
CA SER A 389 -5.70 16.36 0.12
C SER A 389 -4.92 17.38 0.97
N ALA A 390 -4.14 18.28 0.32
CA ALA A 390 -3.48 19.39 1.02
C ALA A 390 -4.49 20.35 1.65
N VAL A 391 -5.52 20.73 0.89
CA VAL A 391 -6.61 21.58 1.39
C VAL A 391 -7.37 20.87 2.52
N MET A 392 -7.74 19.62 2.34
CA MET A 392 -8.41 18.81 3.36
C MET A 392 -7.58 18.73 4.65
N THR A 393 -6.26 18.51 4.53
CA THR A 393 -5.36 18.47 5.70
C THR A 393 -5.33 19.80 6.44
N LYS A 394 -5.35 20.93 5.73
CA LYS A 394 -5.42 22.27 6.35
C LYS A 394 -6.68 22.43 7.20
N CYS A 395 -7.80 21.83 6.79
CA CYS A 395 -9.08 21.89 7.50
C CYS A 395 -9.14 20.99 8.76
N ILE A 396 -8.22 20.06 8.95
CA ILE A 396 -8.17 19.24 10.15
C ILE A 396 -7.62 20.06 11.33
N HIS A 397 -8.44 20.29 12.35
CA HIS A 397 -8.02 20.96 13.60
C HIS A 397 -7.51 19.90 14.58
N ILE A 398 -6.24 20.01 14.98
CA ILE A 398 -5.62 19.15 16.00
C ILE A 398 -5.78 19.84 17.36
N PRO A 399 -6.34 19.18 18.39
CA PRO A 399 -6.61 19.80 19.70
C PRO A 399 -5.40 20.43 20.39
N GLU A 400 -4.21 19.87 20.22
CA GLU A 400 -2.96 20.35 20.82
C GLU A 400 -2.39 21.63 20.19
N GLU A 401 -2.76 21.96 18.94
CA GLU A 401 -2.36 23.23 18.31
C GLU A 401 -2.95 24.45 19.02
N LYS A 402 -4.07 24.31 19.72
CA LYS A 402 -4.66 25.40 20.50
C LYS A 402 -3.88 25.72 21.77
N ALA A 403 -3.37 24.72 22.47
CA ALA A 403 -2.62 24.90 23.70
C ALA A 403 -1.31 25.67 23.47
N VAL A 404 -0.60 25.35 22.37
CA VAL A 404 0.67 26.02 22.00
C VAL A 404 0.42 27.46 21.49
N GLN A 405 -0.70 27.73 20.82
CA GLN A 405 -1.05 29.07 20.35
C GLN A 405 -1.55 29.98 21.49
N GLU A 406 -2.21 29.44 22.49
CA GLU A 406 -2.62 30.20 23.70
C GLU A 406 -1.42 30.52 24.62
N GLU A 407 -0.40 29.65 24.70
CA GLU A 407 0.83 29.93 25.44
C GLU A 407 1.79 30.90 24.72
N THR A 408 1.70 31.01 23.37
CA THR A 408 2.55 31.90 22.59
C THR A 408 1.89 33.25 22.25
N SER A 409 0.61 33.45 22.53
CA SER A 409 0.01 34.78 22.43
C SER A 409 0.48 35.67 23.61
N PRO A 410 1.20 36.77 23.38
CA PRO A 410 1.54 37.68 24.45
C PRO A 410 0.24 38.19 25.07
N GLN A 411 0.01 37.84 26.34
CA GLN A 411 -0.97 38.55 27.14
C GLN A 411 -0.65 40.05 27.04
N CYS A 412 -1.47 40.78 26.33
CA CYS A 412 -1.49 42.23 26.47
C CYS A 412 -1.74 42.53 27.94
N ALA A 413 -0.70 42.80 28.67
CA ALA A 413 -0.77 43.39 29.98
C ALA A 413 -1.50 44.70 29.86
N SER A 414 -2.70 44.74 30.35
CA SER A 414 -3.43 45.93 30.72
C SER A 414 -2.88 46.53 32.02
#